data_7820dd8882e665f237b83695a19c663c
#
_entry.id   7820dd8882e665f237b83695a19c663c
#
_cell.length_a   1.000
_cell.length_b   1.000
_cell.length_c   1.000
_cell.angle_alpha   90.00
_cell.angle_beta   90.00
_cell.angle_gamma   90.00
#
_symmetry.space_group_name_H-M   'P 1'
#
loop_
_entity.id
_entity.type
_entity.pdbx_description
1 polymer ?
#
loop_
_entity_poly.entity_id
_entity_poly.type
_entity_poly.pdbx_seq_one_letter_code
_entity_poly.pdbx_strand_id
1 'polypeptide(L)'
;MGIPFERRDTLECIDELCNHIEHFIAGLTIDEKKILHINVTLCGRVNPELGYSHSFFNFGERPLAEILTERLKIETSIDNDSRTMLYGENIKGVVKGAKNVLFINIGWGLGMGIMIDGKLYKGKSGFSGEIGHTYGYDNQIICHCGKKGCVETEVSCSALYRKFIEHLQAGETSIILSEKDIEEITLDDIFSAINREDLLAIELVEQIGQQLGFHIGSLINTFNPDMVIIGGEMSRAGDFLLQPVISAIRKYTLSLMSRDSEIVLSKLKDQACVIGSCLLSRSKLFEA
;
A
#
# COMPACT_ATOMS: atom_id res chain seq x y z
N MET A 1 -13.00 4.51 11.13
CA MET A 1 -12.67 4.31 12.55
C MET A 1 -11.38 3.50 12.58
N GLY A 2 -10.31 4.00 13.17
CA GLY A 2 -9.08 3.24 13.41
C GLY A 2 -9.19 2.50 14.74
N ILE A 3 -8.92 1.21 14.75
CA ILE A 3 -8.88 0.39 15.97
C ILE A 3 -7.46 -0.12 16.12
N PRO A 4 -6.79 0.05 17.28
CA PRO A 4 -5.53 -0.59 17.55
C PRO A 4 -5.70 -2.11 17.46
N PHE A 5 -4.94 -2.76 16.59
CA PHE A 5 -5.02 -4.19 16.37
C PHE A 5 -3.61 -4.75 16.19
N GLU A 6 -3.16 -5.51 17.17
CA GLU A 6 -1.87 -6.20 17.11
C GLU A 6 -2.05 -7.55 16.42
N ARG A 7 -1.59 -7.61 15.18
CA ARG A 7 -1.73 -8.82 14.36
C ARG A 7 -0.78 -9.93 14.81
N ARG A 8 -1.35 -11.11 15.00
CA ARG A 8 -0.66 -12.38 15.25
C ARG A 8 -1.24 -13.45 14.35
N ASP A 9 -0.43 -14.39 13.87
CA ASP A 9 -0.89 -15.48 13.01
C ASP A 9 -1.47 -16.62 13.87
N THR A 10 -2.54 -16.33 14.59
CA THR A 10 -3.27 -17.26 15.48
C THR A 10 -4.77 -17.17 15.24
N LEU A 11 -5.49 -18.24 15.60
CA LEU A 11 -6.95 -18.26 15.51
C LEU A 11 -7.60 -17.28 16.47
N GLU A 12 -7.00 -17.08 17.63
CA GLU A 12 -7.45 -16.08 18.61
C GLU A 12 -7.43 -14.66 18.04
N CYS A 13 -6.41 -14.35 17.22
CA CYS A 13 -6.35 -13.06 16.55
C CYS A 13 -7.42 -12.91 15.46
N ILE A 14 -7.81 -14.02 14.79
CA ILE A 14 -8.97 -14.02 13.89
C ILE A 14 -10.26 -13.80 14.66
N ASP A 15 -10.43 -14.42 15.83
CA ASP A 15 -11.60 -14.19 16.70
C ASP A 15 -11.68 -12.71 17.13
N GLU A 16 -10.55 -12.12 17.49
CA GLU A 16 -10.47 -10.69 17.83
C GLU A 16 -10.87 -9.80 16.65
N LEU A 17 -10.36 -10.10 15.43
CA LEU A 17 -10.76 -9.40 14.22
C LEU A 17 -12.25 -9.52 13.94
N CYS A 18 -12.81 -10.72 14.06
CA CYS A 18 -14.25 -10.95 13.88
C CYS A 18 -15.08 -10.19 14.91
N ASN A 19 -14.67 -10.19 16.18
CA ASN A 19 -15.35 -9.42 17.23
C ASN A 19 -15.37 -7.91 16.92
N HIS A 20 -14.28 -7.36 16.39
CA HIS A 20 -14.24 -5.96 15.95
C HIS A 20 -15.22 -5.68 14.81
N ILE A 21 -15.29 -6.59 13.82
CA ILE A 21 -16.22 -6.50 12.71
C ILE A 21 -17.67 -6.59 13.20
N GLU A 22 -17.99 -7.56 14.06
CA GLU A 22 -19.34 -7.73 14.64
C GLU A 22 -19.74 -6.51 15.47
N HIS A 23 -18.84 -5.98 16.29
CA HIS A 23 -19.08 -4.75 17.05
C HIS A 23 -19.36 -3.55 16.13
N PHE A 24 -18.60 -3.42 15.03
CA PHE A 24 -18.86 -2.39 14.03
C PHE A 24 -20.24 -2.56 13.39
N ILE A 25 -20.59 -3.80 12.99
CA ILE A 25 -21.89 -4.13 12.39
C ILE A 25 -23.04 -3.81 13.36
N ALA A 26 -22.93 -4.19 14.63
CA ALA A 26 -23.92 -3.90 15.65
C ALA A 26 -24.15 -2.40 15.89
N GLY A 27 -23.14 -1.57 15.62
CA GLY A 27 -23.24 -0.11 15.69
C GLY A 27 -23.91 0.55 14.47
N LEU A 28 -24.18 -0.22 13.39
CA LEU A 28 -24.83 0.30 12.21
C LEU A 28 -26.35 0.47 12.44
N THR A 29 -26.95 1.45 11.77
CA THR A 29 -28.42 1.67 11.80
C THR A 29 -29.19 0.78 10.83
N ILE A 30 -28.52 -0.17 10.17
CA ILE A 30 -29.11 -1.09 9.21
C ILE A 30 -29.26 -2.49 9.84
N ASP A 31 -30.27 -3.24 9.39
CA ASP A 31 -30.43 -4.64 9.77
C ASP A 31 -29.25 -5.46 9.25
N GLU A 32 -28.61 -6.24 10.10
CA GLU A 32 -27.48 -7.11 9.77
C GLU A 32 -27.78 -8.03 8.57
N LYS A 33 -29.02 -8.52 8.45
CA LYS A 33 -29.49 -9.34 7.34
C LYS A 33 -29.44 -8.65 5.97
N LYS A 34 -29.24 -7.34 5.95
CA LYS A 34 -29.06 -6.54 4.71
C LYS A 34 -27.60 -6.41 4.30
N ILE A 35 -26.66 -6.90 5.13
CA ILE A 35 -25.25 -6.94 4.77
C ILE A 35 -25.03 -8.18 3.93
N LEU A 36 -24.76 -7.98 2.64
CA LEU A 36 -24.67 -9.06 1.66
C LEU A 36 -23.28 -9.68 1.60
N HIS A 37 -22.23 -8.90 1.89
CA HIS A 37 -20.86 -9.34 1.71
C HIS A 37 -19.87 -8.46 2.49
N ILE A 38 -18.80 -9.08 2.95
CA ILE A 38 -17.65 -8.40 3.57
C ILE A 38 -16.40 -8.66 2.71
N ASN A 39 -15.59 -7.64 2.46
CA ASN A 39 -14.27 -7.83 1.87
C ASN A 39 -13.20 -7.37 2.88
N VAL A 40 -12.30 -8.27 3.23
CA VAL A 40 -11.17 -7.99 4.11
C VAL A 40 -9.92 -7.78 3.26
N THR A 41 -9.34 -6.60 3.38
CA THR A 41 -8.14 -6.24 2.63
C THR A 41 -6.90 -6.47 3.48
N LEU A 42 -5.92 -7.17 2.92
CA LEU A 42 -4.69 -7.58 3.58
C LEU A 42 -3.46 -7.13 2.79
N CYS A 43 -2.41 -6.79 3.51
CA CYS A 43 -1.10 -6.58 2.90
C CYS A 43 -0.48 -7.90 2.43
N GLY A 44 0.44 -7.84 1.47
CA GLY A 44 1.25 -8.97 1.01
C GLY A 44 0.50 -9.94 0.08
N ARG A 45 0.91 -11.20 0.09
CA ARG A 45 0.52 -12.20 -0.92
C ARG A 45 -0.85 -12.81 -0.62
N VAL A 46 -1.84 -12.36 -1.36
CA VAL A 46 -3.24 -12.82 -1.23
C VAL A 46 -3.70 -13.43 -2.55
N ASN A 47 -4.23 -14.65 -2.48
CA ASN A 47 -4.94 -15.29 -3.58
C ASN A 47 -6.45 -15.04 -3.39
N PRO A 48 -7.04 -14.05 -4.07
CA PRO A 48 -8.44 -13.68 -3.86
C PRO A 48 -9.44 -14.68 -4.48
N GLU A 49 -8.99 -15.50 -5.45
CA GLU A 49 -9.84 -16.51 -6.09
C GLU A 49 -10.04 -17.73 -5.20
N LEU A 50 -8.98 -18.15 -4.50
CA LEU A 50 -9.01 -19.28 -3.60
C LEU A 50 -9.21 -18.90 -2.14
N GLY A 51 -9.20 -17.61 -1.82
CA GLY A 51 -9.41 -17.09 -0.46
C GLY A 51 -8.24 -17.32 0.50
N TYR A 52 -7.01 -17.52 0.00
CA TYR A 52 -5.82 -17.73 0.82
C TYR A 52 -5.01 -16.46 1.01
N SER A 53 -4.55 -16.24 2.23
CA SER A 53 -3.49 -15.31 2.56
C SER A 53 -2.21 -16.07 2.89
N HIS A 54 -1.09 -15.67 2.28
CA HIS A 54 0.21 -16.35 2.43
C HIS A 54 1.23 -15.51 3.23
N SER A 55 0.93 -14.26 3.50
CA SER A 55 1.79 -13.38 4.29
C SER A 55 1.30 -13.24 5.72
N PHE A 56 -0.03 -13.29 5.92
CA PHE A 56 -0.67 -13.09 7.21
C PHE A 56 -1.88 -14.01 7.33
N PHE A 57 -2.13 -14.52 8.53
CA PHE A 57 -3.22 -15.47 8.79
C PHE A 57 -3.13 -16.70 7.87
N ASN A 58 -1.91 -17.18 7.69
CA ASN A 58 -1.65 -18.37 6.87
C ASN A 58 -1.84 -19.63 7.73
N PHE A 59 -3.02 -20.21 7.69
CA PHE A 59 -3.35 -21.45 8.43
C PHE A 59 -3.19 -22.72 7.58
N GLY A 60 -2.52 -22.61 6.42
CA GLY A 60 -2.08 -23.72 5.58
C GLY A 60 -3.21 -24.45 4.83
N GLU A 61 -4.05 -25.17 5.54
CA GLU A 61 -5.01 -26.10 4.93
C GLU A 61 -6.35 -25.49 4.53
N ARG A 62 -6.76 -24.38 5.19
CA ARG A 62 -8.06 -23.76 4.97
C ARG A 62 -7.95 -22.32 4.46
N PRO A 63 -8.77 -21.94 3.46
CA PRO A 63 -8.86 -20.55 3.02
C PRO A 63 -9.27 -19.62 4.15
N LEU A 64 -8.57 -18.50 4.32
CA LEU A 64 -8.92 -17.48 5.30
C LEU A 64 -10.34 -16.93 5.06
N ALA A 65 -10.74 -16.78 3.79
CA ALA A 65 -12.08 -16.34 3.42
C ALA A 65 -13.19 -17.28 3.95
N GLU A 66 -12.97 -18.60 3.93
CA GLU A 66 -13.89 -19.57 4.51
C GLU A 66 -13.97 -19.44 6.03
N ILE A 67 -12.82 -19.33 6.70
CA ILE A 67 -12.76 -19.16 8.16
C ILE A 67 -13.55 -17.92 8.58
N LEU A 68 -13.32 -16.78 7.90
CA LEU A 68 -14.02 -15.53 8.17
C LEU A 68 -15.53 -15.65 7.90
N THR A 69 -15.93 -16.29 6.79
CA THR A 69 -17.34 -16.52 6.44
C THR A 69 -18.04 -17.36 7.50
N GLU A 70 -17.40 -18.44 7.97
CA GLU A 70 -17.97 -19.29 9.03
C GLU A 70 -18.13 -18.56 10.36
N ARG A 71 -17.19 -17.66 10.72
CA ARG A 71 -17.23 -16.91 11.98
C ARG A 71 -18.27 -15.80 11.92
N LEU A 72 -18.26 -15.00 10.86
CA LEU A 72 -19.11 -13.82 10.69
C LEU A 72 -20.53 -14.16 10.21
N LYS A 73 -20.78 -15.37 9.70
CA LYS A 73 -22.06 -15.79 9.09
C LYS A 73 -22.50 -14.89 7.91
N ILE A 74 -21.56 -14.16 7.34
CA ILE A 74 -21.72 -13.29 6.17
C ILE A 74 -20.66 -13.70 5.17
N GLU A 75 -21.03 -13.83 3.90
CA GLU A 75 -20.07 -14.16 2.85
C GLU A 75 -18.91 -13.16 2.86
N THR A 76 -17.69 -13.68 2.99
CA THR A 76 -16.50 -12.87 3.18
C THR A 76 -15.44 -13.26 2.14
N SER A 77 -14.90 -12.24 1.47
CA SER A 77 -13.75 -12.40 0.59
C SER A 77 -12.54 -11.64 1.11
N ILE A 78 -11.38 -11.98 0.57
CA ILE A 78 -10.14 -11.26 0.86
C ILE A 78 -9.51 -10.74 -0.43
N ASP A 79 -8.76 -9.65 -0.36
CA ASP A 79 -7.95 -9.17 -1.46
C ASP A 79 -6.67 -8.44 -0.95
N ASN A 80 -5.75 -8.17 -1.88
CA ASN A 80 -4.53 -7.42 -1.57
C ASN A 80 -4.82 -5.91 -1.52
N ASP A 81 -4.15 -5.20 -0.61
CA ASP A 81 -4.30 -3.76 -0.36
C ASP A 81 -4.02 -2.90 -1.60
N SER A 82 -2.89 -3.10 -2.27
CA SER A 82 -2.49 -2.28 -3.42
C SER A 82 -3.44 -2.46 -4.62
N ARG A 83 -3.93 -3.69 -4.85
CA ARG A 83 -4.98 -3.93 -5.86
C ARG A 83 -6.30 -3.26 -5.49
N THR A 84 -6.68 -3.37 -4.23
CA THR A 84 -7.91 -2.77 -3.71
C THR A 84 -7.87 -1.25 -3.85
N MET A 85 -6.74 -0.62 -3.48
CA MET A 85 -6.54 0.82 -3.64
C MET A 85 -6.63 1.24 -5.12
N LEU A 86 -5.97 0.51 -6.02
CA LEU A 86 -6.06 0.77 -7.47
C LEU A 86 -7.51 0.69 -7.95
N TYR A 87 -8.28 -0.31 -7.51
CA TYR A 87 -9.67 -0.45 -7.90
C TYR A 87 -10.52 0.74 -7.40
N GLY A 88 -10.25 1.21 -6.19
CA GLY A 88 -10.86 2.44 -5.65
C GLY A 88 -10.57 3.65 -6.53
N GLU A 89 -9.29 3.87 -6.87
CA GLU A 89 -8.87 4.98 -7.75
C GLU A 89 -9.44 4.86 -9.17
N ASN A 90 -9.61 3.64 -9.68
CA ASN A 90 -10.22 3.40 -10.98
C ASN A 90 -11.69 3.85 -11.02
N ILE A 91 -12.47 3.56 -10.00
CA ILE A 91 -13.91 3.83 -10.02
C ILE A 91 -14.27 5.22 -9.47
N LYS A 92 -13.54 5.71 -8.46
CA LYS A 92 -13.89 6.95 -7.71
C LYS A 92 -12.76 7.97 -7.61
N GLY A 93 -11.56 7.61 -8.05
CA GLY A 93 -10.37 8.42 -7.88
C GLY A 93 -9.94 9.19 -9.14
N VAL A 94 -8.62 9.07 -9.45
CA VAL A 94 -7.97 9.83 -10.53
C VAL A 94 -8.08 9.16 -11.89
N VAL A 95 -8.35 7.84 -11.97
CA VAL A 95 -8.35 7.10 -13.24
C VAL A 95 -9.58 7.49 -14.06
N LYS A 96 -9.36 8.35 -15.06
CA LYS A 96 -10.42 8.88 -15.93
C LYS A 96 -10.31 8.24 -17.31
N GLY A 97 -10.66 6.96 -17.42
CA GLY A 97 -10.67 6.25 -18.70
C GLY A 97 -9.31 5.68 -19.12
N ALA A 98 -8.23 5.89 -18.35
CA ALA A 98 -6.96 5.19 -18.55
C ALA A 98 -7.18 3.68 -18.36
N LYS A 99 -6.55 2.86 -19.21
CA LYS A 99 -6.75 1.41 -19.22
C LYS A 99 -5.56 0.65 -18.66
N ASN A 100 -4.36 1.20 -18.76
CA ASN A 100 -3.13 0.59 -18.29
C ASN A 100 -2.59 1.47 -17.16
N VAL A 101 -2.78 1.05 -15.93
CA VAL A 101 -2.47 1.86 -14.74
C VAL A 101 -1.63 1.06 -13.76
N LEU A 102 -0.59 1.68 -13.26
CA LEU A 102 0.20 1.19 -12.14
C LEU A 102 -0.11 2.03 -10.91
N PHE A 103 -0.48 1.39 -9.81
CA PHE A 103 -0.66 2.04 -8.51
C PHE A 103 0.48 1.61 -7.60
N ILE A 104 1.33 2.55 -7.22
CA ILE A 104 2.47 2.31 -6.33
C ILE A 104 2.03 2.63 -4.91
N ASN A 105 1.90 1.61 -4.10
CA ASN A 105 1.49 1.71 -2.69
C ASN A 105 2.72 1.79 -1.79
N ILE A 106 3.04 2.99 -1.32
CA ILE A 106 4.17 3.24 -0.43
C ILE A 106 3.63 3.45 0.98
N GLY A 107 3.44 2.36 1.68
CA GLY A 107 3.11 2.31 3.10
C GLY A 107 4.32 1.87 3.92
N TRP A 108 4.10 1.20 5.04
CA TRP A 108 5.18 0.58 5.83
C TRP A 108 6.08 -0.31 4.97
N GLY A 109 5.49 -1.05 4.00
CA GLY A 109 6.17 -1.72 2.91
C GLY A 109 5.98 -1.02 1.57
N LEU A 110 6.30 -1.74 0.47
CA LEU A 110 6.16 -1.28 -0.90
C LEU A 110 5.44 -2.34 -1.75
N GLY A 111 4.26 -1.99 -2.25
CA GLY A 111 3.47 -2.84 -3.14
C GLY A 111 3.05 -2.13 -4.42
N MET A 112 2.48 -2.90 -5.36
CA MET A 112 1.96 -2.35 -6.60
C MET A 112 0.65 -3.03 -7.01
N GLY A 113 -0.37 -2.23 -7.32
CA GLY A 113 -1.53 -2.67 -8.08
C GLY A 113 -1.29 -2.48 -9.58
N ILE A 114 -1.77 -3.42 -10.40
CA ILE A 114 -1.61 -3.37 -11.85
C ILE A 114 -2.98 -3.49 -12.52
N MET A 115 -3.28 -2.61 -13.45
CA MET A 115 -4.43 -2.68 -14.35
C MET A 115 -3.96 -2.69 -15.78
N ILE A 116 -4.47 -3.64 -16.58
CA ILE A 116 -4.19 -3.79 -18.02
C ILE A 116 -5.53 -3.90 -18.74
N ASP A 117 -5.70 -3.12 -19.80
CA ASP A 117 -6.95 -3.06 -20.59
C ASP A 117 -8.20 -2.80 -19.71
N GLY A 118 -8.05 -2.00 -18.66
CA GLY A 118 -9.12 -1.66 -17.72
C GLY A 118 -9.48 -2.76 -16.70
N LYS A 119 -8.68 -3.84 -16.62
CA LYS A 119 -8.88 -4.96 -15.71
C LYS A 119 -7.72 -5.11 -14.74
N LEU A 120 -8.01 -5.40 -13.48
CA LEU A 120 -6.99 -5.74 -12.50
C LEU A 120 -6.21 -6.98 -12.93
N TYR A 121 -4.89 -6.85 -13.01
CA TYR A 121 -4.00 -7.96 -13.30
C TYR A 121 -3.53 -8.61 -12.00
N LYS A 122 -3.89 -9.86 -11.80
CA LYS A 122 -3.61 -10.62 -10.57
C LYS A 122 -2.40 -11.55 -10.72
N GLY A 123 -1.94 -11.79 -11.93
CA GLY A 123 -0.99 -12.87 -12.23
C GLY A 123 -1.61 -14.25 -12.03
N LYS A 124 -0.78 -15.30 -12.04
CA LYS A 124 -1.24 -16.70 -11.96
C LYS A 124 -1.93 -17.03 -10.64
N SER A 125 -1.41 -16.52 -9.52
CA SER A 125 -1.82 -16.93 -8.16
C SER A 125 -2.26 -15.75 -7.30
N GLY A 126 -2.48 -14.58 -7.89
CA GLY A 126 -2.82 -13.37 -7.15
C GLY A 126 -1.61 -12.59 -6.60
N PHE A 127 -0.38 -12.90 -7.02
CA PHE A 127 0.84 -12.33 -6.46
C PHE A 127 1.55 -11.35 -7.40
N SER A 128 0.86 -10.79 -8.38
CA SER A 128 1.42 -9.72 -9.21
C SER A 128 1.63 -8.45 -8.38
N GLY A 129 2.67 -7.70 -8.71
CA GLY A 129 2.89 -6.39 -8.09
C GLY A 129 3.82 -6.39 -6.87
N GLU A 130 4.51 -7.48 -6.57
CA GLU A 130 5.49 -7.61 -5.47
C GLU A 130 6.81 -6.86 -5.78
N ILE A 131 6.73 -5.61 -6.26
CA ILE A 131 7.90 -4.80 -6.68
C ILE A 131 8.84 -4.49 -5.52
N GLY A 132 8.31 -4.37 -4.31
CA GLY A 132 9.11 -4.13 -3.11
C GLY A 132 10.14 -5.22 -2.86
N HIS A 133 9.89 -6.44 -3.33
CA HIS A 133 10.77 -7.59 -3.14
C HIS A 133 11.68 -7.88 -4.35
N THR A 134 11.69 -7.03 -5.35
CA THR A 134 12.70 -7.10 -6.42
C THR A 134 14.06 -6.65 -5.89
N TYR A 135 15.13 -7.25 -6.41
CA TYR A 135 16.48 -6.81 -6.08
C TYR A 135 16.75 -5.44 -6.70
N GLY A 136 17.06 -4.46 -5.88
CA GLY A 136 17.32 -3.09 -6.31
C GLY A 136 18.57 -2.47 -5.70
N TYR A 137 19.09 -3.06 -4.60
CA TYR A 137 20.19 -2.47 -3.84
C TYR A 137 21.18 -3.53 -3.37
N ASP A 138 22.47 -3.22 -3.48
CA ASP A 138 23.54 -4.03 -2.86
C ASP A 138 23.74 -3.58 -1.42
N ASN A 139 22.76 -3.88 -0.56
CA ASN A 139 22.81 -3.59 0.87
C ASN A 139 22.68 -4.87 1.70
N GLN A 140 23.04 -4.80 3.01
CA GLN A 140 22.97 -5.93 3.92
C GLN A 140 21.69 -5.95 4.76
N ILE A 141 20.72 -5.08 4.47
CA ILE A 141 19.46 -4.99 5.19
C ILE A 141 18.60 -6.21 4.84
N ILE A 142 18.20 -6.95 5.87
CA ILE A 142 17.30 -8.09 5.70
C ILE A 142 15.88 -7.58 5.60
N CYS A 143 15.25 -7.78 4.44
CA CYS A 143 13.82 -7.52 4.23
C CYS A 143 12.98 -8.54 5.03
N HIS A 144 11.77 -8.17 5.42
CA HIS A 144 10.84 -9.09 6.10
C HIS A 144 10.52 -10.36 5.29
N CYS A 145 10.73 -10.36 3.98
CA CYS A 145 10.65 -11.56 3.14
C CYS A 145 11.83 -12.52 3.31
N GLY A 146 12.82 -12.21 4.16
CA GLY A 146 14.00 -13.00 4.45
C GLY A 146 15.16 -12.80 3.45
N LYS A 147 15.02 -11.94 2.43
CA LYS A 147 16.07 -11.67 1.43
C LYS A 147 16.74 -10.32 1.67
N LYS A 148 17.90 -10.11 1.03
CA LYS A 148 18.64 -8.85 1.04
C LYS A 148 18.49 -8.13 -0.30
N GLY A 149 18.67 -6.80 -0.29
CA GLY A 149 18.68 -6.00 -1.50
C GLY A 149 17.30 -5.71 -2.08
N CYS A 150 16.21 -5.98 -1.36
CA CYS A 150 14.86 -5.64 -1.78
C CYS A 150 14.67 -4.12 -1.89
N VAL A 151 13.97 -3.66 -2.93
CA VAL A 151 13.65 -2.23 -3.12
C VAL A 151 12.98 -1.63 -1.88
N GLU A 152 12.10 -2.37 -1.24
CA GLU A 152 11.37 -1.95 -0.05
C GLU A 152 12.28 -1.50 1.10
N THR A 153 13.48 -2.10 1.23
CA THR A 153 14.41 -1.73 2.31
C THR A 153 14.95 -0.30 2.21
N GLU A 154 14.82 0.32 1.04
CA GLU A 154 15.28 1.68 0.78
C GLU A 154 14.14 2.64 0.38
N VAL A 155 13.03 2.09 -0.12
CA VAL A 155 11.91 2.85 -0.69
C VAL A 155 10.60 2.41 -0.04
N SER A 156 10.39 2.84 1.20
CA SER A 156 9.15 2.59 1.97
C SER A 156 9.06 3.55 3.15
N CYS A 157 7.93 3.59 3.85
CA CYS A 157 7.82 4.33 5.10
C CYS A 157 8.69 3.74 6.22
N SER A 158 8.89 2.43 6.23
CA SER A 158 9.84 1.81 7.18
C SER A 158 11.27 2.21 6.91
N ALA A 159 11.65 2.39 5.63
CA ALA A 159 12.96 2.92 5.26
C ALA A 159 13.10 4.39 5.66
N LEU A 160 12.08 5.22 5.45
CA LEU A 160 12.06 6.61 5.90
C LEU A 160 12.26 6.70 7.41
N TYR A 161 11.45 5.95 8.17
CA TYR A 161 11.53 5.92 9.63
C TYR A 161 12.93 5.50 10.11
N ARG A 162 13.46 4.39 9.60
CA ARG A 162 14.79 3.89 9.94
C ARG A 162 15.87 4.93 9.66
N LYS A 163 15.91 5.49 8.45
CA LYS A 163 16.89 6.51 8.05
C LYS A 163 16.79 7.74 8.93
N PHE A 164 15.58 8.23 9.21
CA PHE A 164 15.35 9.39 10.06
C PHE A 164 15.93 9.19 11.45
N ILE A 165 15.66 8.04 12.08
CA ILE A 165 16.21 7.72 13.41
C ILE A 165 17.75 7.56 13.36
N GLU A 166 18.31 6.91 12.33
CA GLU A 166 19.76 6.77 12.14
C GLU A 166 20.46 8.14 12.05
N HIS A 167 19.90 9.11 11.31
CA HIS A 167 20.43 10.46 11.18
C HIS A 167 20.39 11.23 12.52
N LEU A 168 19.28 11.13 13.26
CA LEU A 168 19.19 11.76 14.60
C LEU A 168 20.21 11.15 15.58
N GLN A 169 20.38 9.83 15.56
CA GLN A 169 21.40 9.14 16.38
C GLN A 169 22.83 9.50 15.98
N ALA A 170 23.06 9.88 14.72
CA ALA A 170 24.34 10.40 14.24
C ALA A 170 24.60 11.87 14.63
N GLY A 171 23.63 12.53 15.28
CA GLY A 171 23.76 13.91 15.79
C GLY A 171 23.18 14.98 14.88
N GLU A 172 22.44 14.60 13.83
CA GLU A 172 21.67 15.57 13.05
C GLU A 172 20.46 16.06 13.84
N THR A 173 19.89 17.18 13.45
CA THR A 173 18.82 17.84 14.20
C THR A 173 17.52 17.86 13.41
N SER A 174 16.41 17.78 14.12
CA SER A 174 15.05 17.97 13.60
C SER A 174 14.23 18.78 14.60
N ILE A 175 13.21 19.48 14.11
CA ILE A 175 12.27 20.21 14.97
C ILE A 175 11.55 19.27 15.96
N ILE A 176 11.42 17.97 15.65
CA ILE A 176 10.77 16.99 16.52
C ILE A 176 11.49 16.86 17.87
N LEU A 177 12.84 16.98 17.89
CA LEU A 177 13.65 16.86 19.09
C LEU A 177 13.38 17.95 20.16
N SER A 178 12.70 19.03 19.78
CA SER A 178 12.21 20.02 20.75
C SER A 178 10.92 19.58 21.47
N GLU A 179 10.27 18.52 21.01
CA GLU A 179 8.95 18.08 21.45
C GLU A 179 8.97 16.64 22.01
N LYS A 180 9.87 15.78 21.53
CA LYS A 180 9.93 14.34 21.85
C LYS A 180 11.36 13.83 21.90
N ASP A 181 11.57 12.80 22.71
CA ASP A 181 12.78 11.97 22.67
C ASP A 181 12.78 11.06 21.43
N ILE A 182 13.97 10.64 20.98
CA ILE A 182 14.14 9.84 19.74
C ILE A 182 13.30 8.56 19.78
N GLU A 183 13.21 7.92 20.95
CA GLU A 183 12.50 6.66 21.17
C GLU A 183 10.98 6.81 21.06
N GLU A 184 10.44 8.00 21.20
CA GLU A 184 9.01 8.30 21.13
C GLU A 184 8.55 8.78 19.75
N ILE A 185 9.49 8.99 18.82
CA ILE A 185 9.18 9.46 17.46
C ILE A 185 8.42 8.40 16.70
N THR A 186 7.31 8.81 16.11
CA THR A 186 6.48 7.97 15.23
C THR A 186 6.58 8.40 13.77
N LEU A 187 6.10 7.58 12.87
CA LEU A 187 6.01 7.95 11.45
C LEU A 187 5.11 9.19 11.22
N ASP A 188 4.04 9.33 11.99
CA ASP A 188 3.16 10.52 11.94
C ASP A 188 3.89 11.81 12.34
N ASP A 189 4.80 11.74 13.30
CA ASP A 189 5.63 12.89 13.67
C ASP A 189 6.55 13.32 12.51
N ILE A 190 7.12 12.34 11.77
CA ILE A 190 7.95 12.62 10.59
C ILE A 190 7.11 13.31 9.50
N PHE A 191 5.90 12.81 9.20
CA PHE A 191 5.01 13.47 8.24
C PHE A 191 4.55 14.86 8.72
N SER A 192 4.35 15.04 10.02
CA SER A 192 4.08 16.36 10.61
C SER A 192 5.27 17.31 10.42
N ALA A 193 6.49 16.80 10.63
CA ALA A 193 7.72 17.59 10.43
C ALA A 193 7.90 18.00 8.97
N ILE A 194 7.63 17.11 7.99
CA ILE A 194 7.65 17.47 6.56
C ILE A 194 6.70 18.63 6.28
N ASN A 195 5.47 18.59 6.81
CA ASN A 195 4.50 19.66 6.62
C ASN A 195 4.89 20.98 7.31
N ARG A 196 5.81 20.92 8.28
CA ARG A 196 6.40 22.06 8.99
C ARG A 196 7.76 22.47 8.42
N GLU A 197 8.11 21.95 7.24
CA GLU A 197 9.33 22.25 6.50
C GLU A 197 10.63 21.87 7.25
N ASP A 198 10.61 20.75 7.99
CA ASP A 198 11.81 20.18 8.62
C ASP A 198 12.79 19.70 7.54
N LEU A 199 14.02 20.23 7.59
CA LEU A 199 15.01 19.98 6.55
C LEU A 199 15.39 18.50 6.44
N LEU A 200 15.67 17.83 7.56
CA LEU A 200 16.07 16.43 7.56
C LEU A 200 14.95 15.53 6.99
N ALA A 201 13.71 15.76 7.41
CA ALA A 201 12.56 14.99 6.95
C ALA A 201 12.32 15.19 5.44
N ILE A 202 12.43 16.41 4.93
CA ILE A 202 12.30 16.73 3.50
C ILE A 202 13.41 16.07 2.69
N GLU A 203 14.67 16.21 3.08
CA GLU A 203 15.82 15.64 2.36
C GLU A 203 15.72 14.11 2.23
N LEU A 204 15.27 13.42 3.29
CA LEU A 204 15.10 11.98 3.26
C LEU A 204 13.95 11.55 2.33
N VAL A 205 12.83 12.29 2.32
CA VAL A 205 11.72 12.03 1.39
C VAL A 205 12.14 12.29 -0.07
N GLU A 206 12.89 13.34 -0.33
CA GLU A 206 13.42 13.64 -1.66
C GLU A 206 14.36 12.54 -2.15
N GLN A 207 15.26 12.03 -1.29
CA GLN A 207 16.12 10.89 -1.61
C GLN A 207 15.32 9.65 -1.95
N ILE A 208 14.33 9.31 -1.13
CA ILE A 208 13.43 8.18 -1.39
C ILE A 208 12.67 8.39 -2.70
N GLY A 209 12.18 9.60 -2.96
CA GLY A 209 11.50 9.96 -4.21
C GLY A 209 12.37 9.76 -5.44
N GLN A 210 13.65 10.15 -5.38
CA GLN A 210 14.61 9.92 -6.46
C GLN A 210 14.84 8.42 -6.71
N GLN A 211 15.01 7.63 -5.65
CA GLN A 211 15.18 6.18 -5.74
C GLN A 211 13.93 5.51 -6.30
N LEU A 212 12.75 5.89 -5.81
CA LEU A 212 11.47 5.42 -6.32
C LEU A 212 11.31 5.71 -7.81
N GLY A 213 11.63 6.93 -8.24
CA GLY A 213 11.54 7.36 -9.63
C GLY A 213 12.42 6.53 -10.57
N PHE A 214 13.59 6.07 -10.11
CA PHE A 214 14.42 5.11 -10.85
C PHE A 214 13.65 3.79 -11.10
N HIS A 215 13.05 3.21 -10.07
CA HIS A 215 12.30 1.96 -10.21
C HIS A 215 11.03 2.14 -11.04
N ILE A 216 10.29 3.23 -10.84
CA ILE A 216 9.10 3.55 -11.66
C ILE A 216 9.50 3.74 -13.13
N GLY A 217 10.66 4.36 -13.42
CA GLY A 217 11.18 4.50 -14.77
C GLY A 217 11.35 3.16 -15.47
N SER A 218 11.86 2.15 -14.75
CA SER A 218 11.97 0.78 -15.26
C SER A 218 10.61 0.14 -15.54
N LEU A 219 9.62 0.40 -14.69
CA LEU A 219 8.24 -0.08 -14.87
C LEU A 219 7.57 0.60 -16.08
N ILE A 220 7.76 1.89 -16.26
CA ILE A 220 7.24 2.63 -17.43
C ILE A 220 7.84 2.06 -18.72
N ASN A 221 9.16 1.80 -18.75
CA ASN A 221 9.81 1.17 -19.91
C ASN A 221 9.31 -0.26 -20.16
N THR A 222 8.79 -0.95 -19.15
CA THR A 222 8.32 -2.35 -19.26
C THR A 222 6.85 -2.45 -19.65
N PHE A 223 6.00 -1.63 -19.02
CA PHE A 223 4.54 -1.72 -19.14
C PHE A 223 3.93 -0.66 -20.07
N ASN A 224 4.65 0.44 -20.32
CA ASN A 224 4.13 1.61 -21.05
C ASN A 224 2.70 1.99 -20.58
N PRO A 225 2.51 2.30 -19.30
CA PRO A 225 1.19 2.60 -18.76
C PRO A 225 0.68 3.97 -19.20
N ASP A 226 -0.64 4.14 -19.26
CA ASP A 226 -1.26 5.46 -19.45
C ASP A 226 -1.02 6.35 -18.20
N MET A 227 -1.00 5.71 -17.01
CA MET A 227 -0.91 6.44 -15.74
C MET A 227 -0.15 5.64 -14.68
N VAL A 228 0.65 6.33 -13.88
CA VAL A 228 1.23 5.83 -12.61
C VAL A 228 0.68 6.66 -11.46
N ILE A 229 0.04 6.00 -10.51
CA ILE A 229 -0.52 6.62 -9.30
C ILE A 229 0.41 6.31 -8.14
N ILE A 230 0.86 7.34 -7.43
CA ILE A 230 1.63 7.22 -6.19
C ILE A 230 0.66 7.36 -5.02
N GLY A 231 0.52 6.30 -4.24
CA GLY A 231 -0.38 6.22 -3.09
C GLY A 231 0.30 5.65 -1.86
N GLY A 232 -0.50 5.29 -0.86
CA GLY A 232 -0.02 4.89 0.45
C GLY A 232 0.36 6.06 1.33
N GLU A 233 0.83 5.79 2.54
CA GLU A 233 1.14 6.81 3.56
C GLU A 233 2.18 7.83 3.09
N MET A 234 3.20 7.39 2.33
CA MET A 234 4.25 8.29 1.81
C MET A 234 3.68 9.39 0.91
N SER A 235 2.54 9.19 0.27
CA SER A 235 1.88 10.22 -0.55
C SER A 235 1.46 11.46 0.25
N ARG A 236 1.44 11.39 1.59
CA ARG A 236 1.21 12.53 2.50
C ARG A 236 2.30 13.60 2.37
N ALA A 237 3.51 13.23 1.94
CA ALA A 237 4.60 14.16 1.70
C ALA A 237 4.38 15.06 0.47
N GLY A 238 3.33 14.80 -0.34
CA GLY A 238 2.92 15.68 -1.43
C GLY A 238 4.03 15.93 -2.47
N ASP A 239 4.27 17.19 -2.77
CA ASP A 239 5.24 17.60 -3.79
C ASP A 239 6.69 17.28 -3.40
N PHE A 240 7.03 17.20 -2.11
CA PHE A 240 8.37 16.78 -1.66
C PHE A 240 8.71 15.34 -2.10
N LEU A 241 7.70 14.49 -2.29
CA LEU A 241 7.87 13.18 -2.89
C LEU A 241 7.72 13.22 -4.41
N LEU A 242 6.64 13.86 -4.91
CA LEU A 242 6.24 13.76 -6.32
C LEU A 242 7.26 14.37 -7.28
N GLN A 243 7.82 15.55 -6.97
CA GLN A 243 8.75 16.24 -7.85
C GLN A 243 10.07 15.47 -8.04
N PRO A 244 10.73 14.95 -6.99
CA PRO A 244 11.90 14.08 -7.13
C PRO A 244 11.61 12.82 -7.93
N VAL A 245 10.44 12.18 -7.75
CA VAL A 245 10.02 11.01 -8.54
C VAL A 245 9.93 11.36 -10.02
N ILE A 246 9.23 12.43 -10.39
CA ILE A 246 9.08 12.87 -11.78
C ILE A 246 10.46 13.21 -12.39
N SER A 247 11.31 13.90 -11.64
CA SER A 247 12.67 14.25 -12.10
C SER A 247 13.50 13.01 -12.37
N ALA A 248 13.44 12.00 -11.51
CA ALA A 248 14.17 10.74 -11.70
C ALA A 248 13.61 9.91 -12.85
N ILE A 249 12.28 9.80 -13.01
CA ILE A 249 11.64 9.12 -14.14
C ILE A 249 12.18 9.67 -15.45
N ARG A 250 12.27 10.99 -15.61
CA ARG A 250 12.79 11.64 -16.82
C ARG A 250 14.24 11.27 -17.15
N LYS A 251 15.05 10.90 -16.14
CA LYS A 251 16.46 10.49 -16.33
C LYS A 251 16.58 9.03 -16.79
N TYR A 252 15.67 8.16 -16.41
CA TYR A 252 15.82 6.72 -16.55
C TYR A 252 14.79 6.07 -17.49
N THR A 253 13.85 6.85 -18.02
CA THR A 253 12.82 6.38 -18.95
C THR A 253 13.09 6.91 -20.36
N LEU A 254 12.77 6.11 -21.37
CA LEU A 254 12.77 6.58 -22.76
C LEU A 254 11.83 7.77 -22.88
N SER A 255 12.33 8.87 -23.47
CA SER A 255 11.62 10.16 -23.46
C SER A 255 10.23 10.10 -24.12
N LEU A 256 10.00 9.21 -25.06
CA LEU A 256 8.69 8.99 -25.66
C LEU A 256 7.71 8.41 -24.62
N MET A 257 8.11 7.33 -23.94
CA MET A 257 7.28 6.67 -22.92
C MET A 257 7.04 7.56 -21.70
N SER A 258 8.07 8.32 -21.28
CA SER A 258 7.93 9.28 -20.17
C SER A 258 6.94 10.41 -20.46
N ARG A 259 6.67 10.72 -21.73
CA ARG A 259 5.66 11.72 -22.12
C ARG A 259 4.26 11.13 -22.24
N ASP A 260 4.16 9.85 -22.53
CA ASP A 260 2.90 9.14 -22.70
C ASP A 260 2.26 8.77 -21.35
N SER A 261 3.07 8.65 -20.28
CA SER A 261 2.59 8.26 -18.94
C SER A 261 2.34 9.48 -18.05
N GLU A 262 1.15 9.59 -17.51
CA GLU A 262 0.81 10.59 -16.48
C GLU A 262 1.22 10.10 -15.09
N ILE A 263 1.92 10.93 -14.30
CA ILE A 263 2.37 10.60 -12.95
C ILE A 263 1.63 11.48 -11.95
N VAL A 264 0.84 10.86 -11.08
CA VAL A 264 -0.05 11.58 -10.15
C VAL A 264 -0.03 10.99 -8.74
N LEU A 265 -0.43 11.81 -7.77
CA LEU A 265 -0.72 11.31 -6.42
C LEU A 265 -2.14 10.72 -6.37
N SER A 266 -2.34 9.73 -5.49
CA SER A 266 -3.64 9.18 -5.15
C SER A 266 -4.60 10.29 -4.72
N LYS A 267 -5.80 10.31 -5.31
CA LYS A 267 -6.86 11.25 -4.95
C LYS A 267 -7.61 10.80 -3.70
N LEU A 268 -7.83 9.51 -3.58
CA LEU A 268 -8.58 8.94 -2.45
C LEU A 268 -7.72 8.80 -1.18
N LYS A 269 -6.39 8.85 -1.31
CA LYS A 269 -5.45 8.77 -0.18
C LYS A 269 -5.80 7.58 0.76
N ASP A 270 -5.94 7.84 2.06
CA ASP A 270 -6.25 6.83 3.08
C ASP A 270 -7.60 6.14 2.86
N GLN A 271 -8.52 6.75 2.12
CA GLN A 271 -9.82 6.16 1.79
C GLN A 271 -9.77 5.17 0.63
N ALA A 272 -8.69 5.13 -0.15
CA ALA A 272 -8.59 4.30 -1.36
C ALA A 272 -8.86 2.82 -1.07
N CYS A 273 -8.30 2.31 0.03
CA CYS A 273 -8.45 0.92 0.45
C CYS A 273 -9.91 0.59 0.81
N VAL A 274 -10.54 1.40 1.67
CA VAL A 274 -11.92 1.15 2.12
C VAL A 274 -12.91 1.28 0.97
N ILE A 275 -12.78 2.33 0.15
CA ILE A 275 -13.65 2.55 -1.02
C ILE A 275 -13.44 1.41 -2.03
N GLY A 276 -12.20 1.04 -2.32
CA GLY A 276 -11.88 -0.06 -3.22
C GLY A 276 -12.45 -1.40 -2.73
N SER A 277 -12.34 -1.68 -1.43
CA SER A 277 -12.87 -2.88 -0.79
C SER A 277 -14.40 -2.98 -0.95
N CYS A 278 -15.12 -1.90 -0.66
CA CYS A 278 -16.57 -1.85 -0.87
C CYS A 278 -16.96 -2.05 -2.35
N LEU A 279 -16.20 -1.45 -3.27
CA LEU A 279 -16.46 -1.57 -4.70
C LEU A 279 -16.14 -2.97 -5.24
N LEU A 280 -15.09 -3.64 -4.74
CA LEU A 280 -14.79 -5.04 -5.07
C LEU A 280 -15.88 -5.98 -4.56
N SER A 281 -16.39 -5.78 -3.34
CA SER A 281 -17.54 -6.53 -2.82
C SER A 281 -18.75 -6.38 -3.74
N ARG A 282 -19.05 -5.15 -4.13
CA ARG A 282 -20.16 -4.87 -5.06
C ARG A 282 -19.97 -5.56 -6.40
N SER A 283 -18.79 -5.49 -6.99
CA SER A 283 -18.47 -6.11 -8.27
C SER A 283 -18.69 -7.63 -8.22
N LYS A 284 -18.24 -8.30 -7.16
CA LYS A 284 -18.46 -9.75 -6.96
C LYS A 284 -19.93 -10.14 -6.89
N LEU A 285 -20.78 -9.27 -6.34
CA LEU A 285 -22.22 -9.56 -6.17
C LEU A 285 -23.06 -9.27 -7.42
N PHE A 286 -22.66 -8.32 -8.27
CA PHE A 286 -23.52 -7.77 -9.31
C PHE A 286 -22.93 -7.80 -10.73
N GLU A 287 -21.65 -8.14 -10.89
CA GLU A 287 -20.94 -8.13 -12.17
C GLU A 287 -20.36 -9.51 -12.54
N ALA A 288 -20.84 -10.57 -11.86
CA ALA A 288 -20.41 -11.95 -12.07
C ALA A 288 -21.04 -12.59 -13.33
#